data_d3954923746f5d3d7f5e6342abb07e76
#
_entry.id   d3954923746f5d3d7f5e6342abb07e76
#
_cell.length_a   1.000
_cell.length_b   1.000
_cell.length_c   1.000
_cell.angle_alpha   90.00
_cell.angle_beta   90.00
_cell.angle_gamma   90.00
#
_symmetry.space_group_name_H-M   'P 1'
#
loop_
_entity.id
_entity.type
_entity.pdbx_description
1 polymer ?
#
loop_
_entity_poly.entity_id
_entity_poly.type
_entity_poly.pdbx_seq_one_letter_code
_entity_poly.pdbx_strand_id
1 'polypeptide(L)'
;MNRLTQTAFMFARDLAQGRAILHVIMVAKQEKKDNQTTDIKISFTGSVNEENVRAFINEIKNLTEKFPNGTALTVYISSPGGNVDIAVELFHFLKLLDCTIRTVNISCVNSAAIIIFAAGTERISLPCSSFYVHSITKNLNGNFTTNDLLREAREMAANTDKVATILADVSNKNKSYWKRLMQKGCLLTSQKAKELGLVNDISEFK
;
A
#
# COMPACT_ATOMS: atom_id res chain seq x y z
N MET A 1 -14.12 -35.70 -16.96
CA MET A 1 -14.64 -35.38 -15.62
C MET A 1 -13.97 -34.09 -15.14
N ASN A 2 -14.72 -33.00 -15.22
CA ASN A 2 -14.28 -31.66 -14.83
C ASN A 2 -14.04 -31.59 -13.32
N ARG A 3 -12.82 -31.22 -12.89
CA ARG A 3 -12.55 -30.82 -11.52
C ARG A 3 -12.70 -29.31 -11.42
N LEU A 4 -13.71 -28.95 -10.66
CA LEU A 4 -14.15 -27.61 -10.31
C LEU A 4 -13.00 -26.75 -9.73
N THR A 5 -12.86 -25.57 -10.28
CA THR A 5 -12.16 -24.43 -9.68
C THR A 5 -12.84 -24.11 -8.34
N GLN A 6 -12.18 -24.38 -7.21
CA GLN A 6 -12.66 -23.91 -5.93
C GLN A 6 -12.31 -22.42 -5.79
N THR A 7 -13.28 -21.58 -6.10
CA THR A 7 -13.24 -20.16 -5.73
C THR A 7 -13.88 -20.08 -4.36
N ALA A 8 -13.06 -19.90 -3.31
CA ALA A 8 -13.58 -19.65 -1.99
C ALA A 8 -13.75 -18.14 -1.79
N PHE A 9 -15.00 -17.66 -1.79
CA PHE A 9 -15.36 -16.30 -1.34
C PHE A 9 -15.60 -16.36 0.17
N MET A 10 -14.76 -15.70 0.95
CA MET A 10 -15.10 -15.37 2.33
C MET A 10 -15.61 -13.93 2.40
N PHE A 11 -16.91 -13.79 2.62
CA PHE A 11 -17.51 -12.51 3.01
C PHE A 11 -17.43 -12.38 4.53
N ALA A 12 -16.61 -11.47 5.04
CA ALA A 12 -16.71 -11.03 6.43
C ALA A 12 -17.79 -9.94 6.50
N ARG A 13 -18.91 -10.27 7.16
CA ARG A 13 -20.06 -9.40 7.36
C ARG A 13 -19.89 -8.67 8.70
N ASP A 14 -19.59 -7.37 8.66
CA ASP A 14 -19.89 -6.49 9.81
C ASP A 14 -20.22 -5.07 9.30
N LEU A 15 -21.51 -4.89 9.01
CA LEU A 15 -22.08 -3.68 8.39
C LEU A 15 -22.55 -2.64 9.42
N ALA A 16 -22.22 -2.78 10.70
CA ALA A 16 -22.88 -1.98 11.75
C ALA A 16 -22.07 -0.81 12.33
N GLN A 17 -20.79 -0.59 12.00
CA GLN A 17 -20.01 0.46 12.65
C GLN A 17 -18.96 1.15 11.77
N GLY A 18 -19.21 1.45 10.50
CA GLY A 18 -18.32 2.30 9.69
C GLY A 18 -16.87 1.79 9.54
N ARG A 19 -16.61 0.51 9.73
CA ARG A 19 -15.30 -0.11 9.62
C ARG A 19 -14.91 -0.31 8.16
N ALA A 20 -13.66 -0.06 7.84
CA ALA A 20 -13.10 -0.37 6.54
C ALA A 20 -13.36 -1.84 6.20
N ILE A 21 -14.02 -2.10 5.06
CA ILE A 21 -14.34 -3.45 4.63
C ILE A 21 -13.08 -4.06 4.03
N LEU A 22 -12.46 -5.01 4.74
CA LEU A 22 -11.39 -5.83 4.20
C LEU A 22 -11.99 -6.89 3.28
N HIS A 23 -11.84 -6.71 1.96
CA HIS A 23 -12.27 -7.72 0.99
C HIS A 23 -11.08 -8.62 0.65
N VAL A 24 -11.17 -9.89 1.01
CA VAL A 24 -10.21 -10.92 0.59
C VAL A 24 -10.82 -11.65 -0.60
N ILE A 25 -10.20 -11.51 -1.77
CA ILE A 25 -10.56 -12.30 -2.95
C ILE A 25 -9.46 -13.34 -3.14
N MET A 26 -9.76 -14.60 -2.82
CA MET A 26 -8.87 -15.71 -3.15
C MET A 26 -9.16 -16.21 -4.57
N VAL A 27 -8.19 -16.13 -5.45
CA VAL A 27 -8.22 -16.85 -6.72
C VAL A 27 -7.04 -17.82 -6.72
N ALA A 28 -7.29 -19.05 -6.29
CA ALA A 28 -6.36 -20.14 -6.50
C ALA A 28 -6.58 -20.71 -7.90
N LYS A 29 -5.71 -20.34 -8.85
CA LYS A 29 -5.71 -20.98 -10.18
C LYS A 29 -4.87 -22.24 -10.10
N GLN A 30 -5.50 -23.42 -10.02
CA GLN A 30 -4.81 -24.70 -10.19
C GLN A 30 -4.57 -24.95 -11.68
N GLU A 31 -3.37 -24.66 -12.17
CA GLU A 31 -2.87 -25.25 -13.41
C GLU A 31 -1.89 -26.35 -13.04
N LYS A 32 -2.16 -27.56 -13.51
CA LYS A 32 -1.29 -28.71 -13.35
C LYS A 32 -0.03 -28.51 -14.19
N LYS A 33 1.12 -28.27 -13.52
CA LYS A 33 2.46 -28.84 -13.82
C LYS A 33 3.47 -28.27 -12.83
N ASP A 34 4.19 -29.16 -12.23
CA ASP A 34 5.42 -29.04 -11.42
C ASP A 34 5.92 -27.60 -11.14
N ASN A 35 5.83 -27.18 -9.87
CA ASN A 35 6.13 -25.86 -9.26
C ASN A 35 4.92 -24.90 -9.20
N GLN A 36 3.93 -25.22 -8.34
CA GLN A 36 2.78 -24.33 -8.11
C GLN A 36 3.15 -23.21 -7.16
N THR A 37 3.40 -22.00 -7.70
CA THR A 37 3.31 -20.76 -6.94
C THR A 37 1.84 -20.38 -6.77
N THR A 38 1.38 -20.25 -5.54
CA THR A 38 0.03 -19.76 -5.24
C THR A 38 0.07 -18.23 -5.18
N ASP A 39 -0.70 -17.53 -6.04
CA ASP A 39 -0.85 -16.09 -6.01
C ASP A 39 -1.99 -15.71 -5.05
N ILE A 40 -1.64 -15.19 -3.88
CA ILE A 40 -2.59 -14.66 -2.90
C ILE A 40 -2.98 -13.24 -3.30
N LYS A 41 -4.27 -12.95 -3.39
CA LYS A 41 -4.81 -11.63 -3.72
C LYS A 41 -5.57 -11.07 -2.54
N ILE A 42 -5.19 -9.88 -2.07
CA ILE A 42 -5.79 -9.21 -0.93
C ILE A 42 -5.95 -7.72 -1.22
N SER A 43 -6.94 -7.07 -0.61
CA SER A 43 -7.19 -5.64 -0.80
C SER A 43 -6.93 -4.87 0.49
N PHE A 44 -6.19 -3.76 0.37
CA PHE A 44 -6.08 -2.74 1.40
C PHE A 44 -6.89 -1.51 0.98
N THR A 45 -8.03 -1.30 1.63
CA THR A 45 -8.93 -0.18 1.35
C THR A 45 -9.19 0.64 2.62
N GLY A 46 -9.38 1.96 2.46
CA GLY A 46 -9.64 2.85 3.58
C GLY A 46 -8.38 3.50 4.15
N SER A 47 -8.50 4.09 5.35
CA SER A 47 -7.45 4.90 5.97
C SER A 47 -6.30 4.05 6.50
N VAL A 48 -5.09 4.61 6.44
CA VAL A 48 -3.89 4.03 7.07
C VAL A 48 -3.91 4.40 8.56
N ASN A 49 -4.43 3.51 9.38
CA ASN A 49 -4.47 3.61 10.83
C ASN A 49 -4.09 2.27 11.47
N GLU A 50 -3.90 2.28 12.77
CA GLU A 50 -3.43 1.11 13.53
C GLU A 50 -4.39 -0.08 13.41
N GLU A 51 -5.71 0.15 13.50
CA GLU A 51 -6.73 -0.91 13.42
C GLU A 51 -6.70 -1.60 12.05
N ASN A 52 -6.75 -0.82 10.96
CA ASN A 52 -6.78 -1.35 9.60
C ASN A 52 -5.48 -2.08 9.23
N VAL A 53 -4.32 -1.53 9.63
CA VAL A 53 -3.03 -2.14 9.33
C VAL A 53 -2.82 -3.42 10.14
N ARG A 54 -3.18 -3.45 11.43
CA ARG A 54 -3.12 -4.67 12.23
C ARG A 54 -4.03 -5.78 11.68
N ALA A 55 -5.27 -5.43 11.31
CA ALA A 55 -6.18 -6.39 10.70
C ALA A 55 -5.60 -6.95 9.39
N PHE A 56 -5.01 -6.09 8.56
CA PHE A 56 -4.41 -6.47 7.29
C PHE A 56 -3.17 -7.37 7.48
N ILE A 57 -2.29 -7.05 8.43
CA ILE A 57 -1.11 -7.88 8.77
C ILE A 57 -1.56 -9.26 9.26
N ASN A 58 -2.56 -9.34 10.14
CA ASN A 58 -3.07 -10.61 10.65
C ASN A 58 -3.66 -11.46 9.53
N GLU A 59 -4.37 -10.86 8.60
CA GLU A 59 -4.91 -11.60 7.45
C GLU A 59 -3.80 -12.12 6.53
N ILE A 60 -2.75 -11.34 6.25
CA ILE A 60 -1.59 -11.81 5.50
C ILE A 60 -0.94 -13.00 6.21
N LYS A 61 -0.72 -12.93 7.53
CA LYS A 61 -0.15 -14.04 8.30
C LYS A 61 -0.98 -15.31 8.18
N ASN A 62 -2.30 -15.21 8.37
CA ASN A 62 -3.22 -16.34 8.23
C ASN A 62 -3.16 -16.97 6.82
N LEU A 63 -3.05 -16.13 5.78
CA LEU A 63 -2.98 -16.61 4.40
C LEU A 63 -1.62 -17.23 4.05
N THR A 64 -0.53 -16.64 4.52
CA THR A 64 0.82 -17.20 4.27
C THR A 64 1.06 -18.50 5.03
N GLU A 65 0.48 -18.68 6.21
CA GLU A 65 0.49 -19.96 6.94
C GLU A 65 -0.27 -21.06 6.20
N LYS A 66 -1.39 -20.73 5.56
CA LYS A 66 -2.17 -21.68 4.75
C LYS A 66 -1.49 -22.07 3.43
N PHE A 67 -0.65 -21.19 2.89
CA PHE A 67 -0.01 -21.36 1.58
C PHE A 67 1.51 -21.10 1.66
N PRO A 68 2.28 -21.99 2.33
CA PRO A 68 3.69 -21.71 2.67
C PRO A 68 4.67 -21.83 1.50
N ASN A 69 4.28 -22.42 0.36
CA ASN A 69 5.21 -22.71 -0.71
C ASN A 69 5.05 -21.76 -1.91
N GLY A 70 6.07 -20.94 -2.15
CA GLY A 70 6.22 -20.18 -3.40
C GLY A 70 5.12 -19.15 -3.63
N THR A 71 4.65 -18.54 -2.56
CA THR A 71 3.51 -17.61 -2.60
C THR A 71 3.93 -16.26 -3.15
N ALA A 72 3.24 -15.79 -4.17
CA ALA A 72 3.23 -14.38 -4.55
C ALA A 72 2.04 -13.68 -3.87
N LEU A 73 2.24 -12.47 -3.37
CA LEU A 73 1.20 -11.67 -2.73
C LEU A 73 0.88 -10.46 -3.59
N THR A 74 -0.33 -10.41 -4.12
CA THR A 74 -0.87 -9.24 -4.84
C THR A 74 -1.75 -8.41 -3.92
N VAL A 75 -1.34 -7.18 -3.64
CA VAL A 75 -2.05 -6.22 -2.79
C VAL A 75 -2.72 -5.16 -3.66
N TYR A 76 -4.04 -5.19 -3.73
CA TYR A 76 -4.85 -4.14 -4.36
C TYR A 76 -5.05 -2.99 -3.37
N ILE A 77 -4.71 -1.77 -3.77
CA ILE A 77 -4.72 -0.61 -2.87
C ILE A 77 -5.66 0.48 -3.38
N SER A 78 -6.55 0.94 -2.49
CA SER A 78 -7.32 2.17 -2.65
C SER A 78 -7.43 2.86 -1.29
N SER A 79 -6.67 3.94 -1.08
CA SER A 79 -6.54 4.54 0.25
C SER A 79 -6.30 6.06 0.17
N PRO A 80 -6.99 6.85 1.01
CA PRO A 80 -6.72 8.27 1.16
C PRO A 80 -5.39 8.57 1.90
N GLY A 81 -4.73 7.54 2.46
CA GLY A 81 -3.58 7.69 3.33
C GLY A 81 -3.95 7.72 4.82
N GLY A 82 -3.12 8.33 5.64
CA GLY A 82 -3.28 8.42 7.09
C GLY A 82 -1.95 8.56 7.82
N ASN A 83 -1.71 7.75 8.85
CA ASN A 83 -0.52 7.82 9.69
C ASN A 83 0.72 7.29 8.96
N VAL A 84 1.79 8.10 8.93
CA VAL A 84 3.05 7.77 8.24
C VAL A 84 3.79 6.63 8.93
N ASP A 85 3.88 6.62 10.27
CA ASP A 85 4.63 5.59 10.99
C ASP A 85 3.95 4.22 10.86
N ILE A 86 2.61 4.19 10.87
CA ILE A 86 1.82 2.97 10.62
C ILE A 86 1.98 2.49 9.17
N ALA A 87 2.08 3.41 8.20
CA ALA A 87 2.38 3.05 6.81
C ALA A 87 3.79 2.44 6.66
N VAL A 88 4.76 3.00 7.36
CA VAL A 88 6.15 2.48 7.39
C VAL A 88 6.23 1.10 8.05
N GLU A 89 5.46 0.87 9.11
CA GLU A 89 5.34 -0.46 9.74
C GLU A 89 4.88 -1.51 8.72
N LEU A 90 3.77 -1.22 8.01
CA LEU A 90 3.26 -2.14 7.00
C LEU A 90 4.23 -2.30 5.80
N PHE A 91 4.90 -1.22 5.37
CA PHE A 91 5.93 -1.27 4.34
C PHE A 91 7.05 -2.26 4.73
N HIS A 92 7.59 -2.14 5.94
CA HIS A 92 8.64 -3.04 6.41
C HIS A 92 8.13 -4.47 6.55
N PHE A 93 6.91 -4.66 7.09
CA PHE A 93 6.31 -6.00 7.18
C PHE A 93 6.23 -6.66 5.81
N LEU A 94 5.72 -5.96 4.77
CA LEU A 94 5.64 -6.50 3.42
C LEU A 94 7.02 -6.80 2.83
N LYS A 95 8.03 -5.94 3.10
CA LYS A 95 9.41 -6.13 2.63
C LYS A 95 10.12 -7.33 3.27
N LEU A 96 9.71 -7.73 4.47
CA LEU A 96 10.27 -8.87 5.21
C LEU A 96 9.63 -10.22 4.84
N LEU A 97 8.55 -10.22 4.05
CA LEU A 97 7.95 -11.45 3.55
C LEU A 97 8.85 -12.10 2.49
N ASP A 98 9.06 -13.40 2.63
CA ASP A 98 9.85 -14.20 1.68
C ASP A 98 8.98 -14.63 0.48
N CYS A 99 8.42 -13.64 -0.24
CA CYS A 99 7.62 -13.85 -1.44
C CYS A 99 7.66 -12.62 -2.36
N THR A 100 7.23 -12.80 -3.61
CA THR A 100 7.07 -11.66 -4.53
C THR A 100 5.88 -10.81 -4.12
N ILE A 101 6.11 -9.53 -3.82
CA ILE A 101 5.07 -8.57 -3.50
C ILE A 101 4.70 -7.77 -4.74
N ARG A 102 3.44 -7.87 -5.17
CA ARG A 102 2.86 -7.03 -6.21
C ARG A 102 1.88 -6.06 -5.59
N THR A 103 2.04 -4.77 -5.81
CA THR A 103 1.08 -3.74 -5.40
C THR A 103 0.36 -3.16 -6.60
N VAL A 104 -0.95 -3.02 -6.50
CA VAL A 104 -1.80 -2.54 -7.59
C VAL A 104 -2.65 -1.37 -7.11
N ASN A 105 -2.43 -0.18 -7.67
CA ASN A 105 -3.33 0.96 -7.46
C ASN A 105 -4.60 0.78 -8.27
N ILE A 106 -5.73 0.56 -7.60
CA ILE A 106 -7.04 0.29 -8.24
C ILE A 106 -7.94 1.52 -8.32
N SER A 107 -7.59 2.63 -7.66
CA SER A 107 -8.35 3.89 -7.69
C SER A 107 -7.47 5.06 -7.27
N CYS A 108 -7.23 5.20 -5.96
CA CYS A 108 -6.35 6.25 -5.45
C CYS A 108 -5.39 5.67 -4.40
N VAL A 109 -4.14 6.10 -4.47
CA VAL A 109 -3.11 5.81 -3.48
C VAL A 109 -2.51 7.14 -3.04
N ASN A 110 -3.05 7.69 -1.95
CA ASN A 110 -2.75 9.06 -1.53
C ASN A 110 -1.93 9.12 -0.25
N SER A 111 -1.10 10.17 -0.12
CA SER A 111 -0.40 10.47 1.13
C SER A 111 0.39 9.27 1.67
N ALA A 112 0.23 8.88 2.93
CA ALA A 112 0.92 7.75 3.55
C ALA A 112 0.69 6.40 2.85
N ALA A 113 -0.41 6.20 2.11
CA ALA A 113 -0.65 4.97 1.37
C ALA A 113 0.38 4.72 0.24
N ILE A 114 1.05 5.78 -0.25
CA ILE A 114 2.12 5.65 -1.25
C ILE A 114 3.30 4.86 -0.69
N ILE A 115 3.55 4.94 0.62
CA ILE A 115 4.57 4.15 1.30
C ILE A 115 4.24 2.66 1.20
N ILE A 116 3.00 2.28 1.46
CA ILE A 116 2.54 0.89 1.35
C ILE A 116 2.66 0.40 -0.10
N PHE A 117 2.25 1.21 -1.06
CA PHE A 117 2.38 0.91 -2.49
C PHE A 117 3.86 0.70 -2.89
N ALA A 118 4.77 1.49 -2.34
CA ALA A 118 6.21 1.38 -2.58
C ALA A 118 6.83 0.06 -2.08
N ALA A 119 6.15 -0.70 -1.22
CA ALA A 119 6.63 -2.01 -0.76
C ALA A 119 6.67 -3.05 -1.89
N GLY A 120 5.85 -2.92 -2.93
CA GLY A 120 5.84 -3.84 -4.06
C GLY A 120 7.15 -3.89 -4.82
N THR A 121 7.63 -5.10 -5.14
CA THR A 121 8.69 -5.33 -6.14
C THR A 121 8.14 -5.09 -7.54
N GLU A 122 6.87 -5.41 -7.76
CA GLU A 122 6.09 -5.07 -8.93
C GLU A 122 5.00 -4.07 -8.52
N ARG A 123 5.05 -2.87 -9.07
CA ARG A 123 4.12 -1.77 -8.77
C ARG A 123 3.32 -1.41 -9.99
N ILE A 124 2.04 -1.75 -9.96
CA ILE A 124 1.11 -1.61 -11.09
C ILE A 124 0.07 -0.54 -10.76
N SER A 125 -0.35 0.21 -11.75
CA SER A 125 -1.47 1.14 -11.64
C SER A 125 -2.51 0.89 -12.72
N LEU A 126 -3.79 1.03 -12.40
CA LEU A 126 -4.84 1.03 -13.42
C LEU A 126 -4.90 2.39 -14.13
N PRO A 127 -5.39 2.47 -15.40
CA PRO A 127 -5.30 3.68 -16.22
C PRO A 127 -5.92 4.93 -15.60
N CYS A 128 -7.08 4.81 -14.94
CA CYS A 128 -7.81 5.91 -14.31
C CYS A 128 -7.44 6.14 -12.83
N SER A 129 -6.40 5.48 -12.34
CA SER A 129 -5.96 5.62 -10.95
C SER A 129 -5.04 6.83 -10.78
N SER A 130 -4.92 7.28 -9.52
CA SER A 130 -4.13 8.47 -9.19
C SER A 130 -3.31 8.28 -7.92
N PHE A 131 -2.32 9.18 -7.74
CA PHE A 131 -1.53 9.29 -6.53
C PHE A 131 -1.50 10.75 -6.09
N TYR A 132 -1.76 11.02 -4.82
CA TYR A 132 -1.64 12.37 -4.28
C TYR A 132 -0.48 12.45 -3.29
N VAL A 133 0.55 13.20 -3.68
CA VAL A 133 1.77 13.43 -2.91
C VAL A 133 1.72 14.83 -2.32
N HIS A 134 1.79 14.96 -1.01
CA HIS A 134 1.72 16.26 -0.32
C HIS A 134 2.60 16.30 0.93
N SER A 135 2.77 17.49 1.50
CA SER A 135 3.48 17.69 2.76
C SER A 135 2.81 16.94 3.90
N ILE A 136 3.62 16.53 4.87
CA ILE A 136 3.10 15.97 6.13
C ILE A 136 2.28 17.06 6.83
N THR A 137 1.08 16.69 7.27
CA THR A 137 0.18 17.56 8.05
C THR A 137 -0.05 16.95 9.42
N LYS A 138 -0.25 17.80 10.42
CA LYS A 138 -0.59 17.40 11.78
C LYS A 138 -1.63 18.35 12.36
N ASN A 139 -2.71 17.80 12.90
CA ASN A 139 -3.68 18.60 13.63
C ASN A 139 -3.15 18.82 15.05
N LEU A 140 -3.07 20.08 15.46
CA LEU A 140 -2.63 20.46 16.79
C LEU A 140 -3.83 21.13 17.51
N ASN A 141 -4.23 20.56 18.65
CA ASN A 141 -5.33 21.08 19.47
C ASN A 141 -4.83 21.36 20.88
N GLY A 142 -5.17 22.53 21.43
CA GLY A 142 -4.80 22.92 22.80
C GLY A 142 -3.73 24.02 22.87
N ASN A 143 -3.14 24.20 24.06
CA ASN A 143 -2.09 25.17 24.30
C ASN A 143 -0.72 24.53 24.07
N PHE A 144 0.15 25.22 23.33
CA PHE A 144 1.48 24.72 22.98
C PHE A 144 2.54 25.72 23.46
N THR A 145 3.60 25.22 24.04
CA THR A 145 4.83 25.98 24.24
C THR A 145 5.63 26.05 22.93
N THR A 146 6.58 26.98 22.85
CA THR A 146 7.52 27.05 21.71
C THR A 146 8.27 25.71 21.53
N ASN A 147 8.64 25.04 22.64
CA ASN A 147 9.34 23.76 22.57
C ASN A 147 8.45 22.66 22.01
N ASP A 148 7.15 22.66 22.32
CA ASP A 148 6.20 21.71 21.75
C ASP A 148 6.09 21.88 20.23
N LEU A 149 5.93 23.12 19.77
CA LEU A 149 5.85 23.41 18.33
C LEU A 149 7.15 23.02 17.60
N LEU A 150 8.30 23.28 18.20
CA LEU A 150 9.59 22.88 17.63
C LEU A 150 9.74 21.35 17.57
N ARG A 151 9.27 20.63 18.58
CA ARG A 151 9.24 19.15 18.56
C ARG A 151 8.38 18.63 17.43
N GLU A 152 7.16 19.13 17.30
CA GLU A 152 6.22 18.74 16.24
C GLU A 152 6.80 19.04 14.84
N ALA A 153 7.41 20.20 14.65
CA ALA A 153 8.06 20.55 13.38
C ALA A 153 9.21 19.60 13.03
N ARG A 154 10.02 19.21 14.02
CA ARG A 154 11.12 18.22 13.80
C ARG A 154 10.57 16.85 13.43
N GLU A 155 9.51 16.39 14.09
CA GLU A 155 8.85 15.11 13.76
C GLU A 155 8.28 15.12 12.34
N MET A 156 7.58 16.19 11.94
CA MET A 156 7.07 16.33 10.58
C MET A 156 8.19 16.37 9.54
N ALA A 157 9.32 17.03 9.85
CA ALA A 157 10.49 17.04 8.98
C ALA A 157 11.12 15.64 8.85
N ALA A 158 11.23 14.89 9.96
CA ALA A 158 11.72 13.51 9.96
C ALA A 158 10.81 12.58 9.15
N ASN A 159 9.50 12.70 9.29
CA ASN A 159 8.54 11.94 8.52
C ASN A 159 8.57 12.29 7.02
N THR A 160 8.74 13.58 6.69
CA THR A 160 8.97 14.01 5.29
C THR A 160 10.24 13.35 4.73
N ASP A 161 11.28 13.26 5.54
CA ASP A 161 12.55 12.63 5.18
C ASP A 161 12.39 11.13 4.93
N LYS A 162 11.68 10.41 5.81
CA LYS A 162 11.36 8.98 5.65
C LYS A 162 10.63 8.71 4.34
N VAL A 163 9.52 9.43 4.10
CA VAL A 163 8.72 9.27 2.88
C VAL A 163 9.57 9.53 1.64
N ALA A 164 10.29 10.65 1.61
CA ALA A 164 11.12 11.01 0.46
C ALA A 164 12.25 10.00 0.21
N THR A 165 12.80 9.37 1.25
CA THR A 165 13.81 8.30 1.13
C THR A 165 13.19 7.07 0.49
N ILE A 166 12.06 6.57 1.02
CA ILE A 166 11.37 5.39 0.48
C ILE A 166 11.02 5.59 -0.99
N LEU A 167 10.49 6.78 -1.34
CA LEU A 167 10.12 7.07 -2.73
C LEU A 167 11.33 7.19 -3.65
N ALA A 168 12.46 7.70 -3.17
CA ALA A 168 13.71 7.77 -3.93
C ALA A 168 14.26 6.36 -4.21
N ASP A 169 14.20 5.46 -3.25
CA ASP A 169 14.72 4.09 -3.36
C ASP A 169 13.95 3.24 -4.39
N VAL A 170 12.68 3.53 -4.61
CA VAL A 170 11.82 2.73 -5.52
C VAL A 170 11.55 3.42 -6.87
N SER A 171 12.09 4.62 -7.09
CA SER A 171 11.83 5.41 -8.28
C SER A 171 13.12 5.88 -8.97
N ASN A 172 13.00 6.55 -10.11
CA ASN A 172 14.13 7.16 -10.81
C ASN A 172 14.37 8.64 -10.42
N LYS A 173 13.88 9.06 -9.24
CA LYS A 173 14.05 10.42 -8.71
C LYS A 173 14.73 10.40 -7.36
N ASN A 174 15.57 11.41 -7.12
CA ASN A 174 16.24 11.55 -5.85
C ASN A 174 15.33 12.11 -4.73
N LYS A 175 15.76 11.99 -3.50
CA LYS A 175 15.08 12.45 -2.28
C LYS A 175 14.67 13.93 -2.34
N SER A 176 15.56 14.80 -2.86
CA SER A 176 15.27 16.23 -2.98
C SER A 176 14.15 16.53 -3.96
N TYR A 177 14.03 15.74 -5.02
CA TYR A 177 12.90 15.83 -5.96
C TYR A 177 11.58 15.52 -5.25
N TRP A 178 11.52 14.41 -4.52
CA TRP A 178 10.31 14.01 -3.79
C TRP A 178 9.91 15.01 -2.71
N LYS A 179 10.89 15.55 -1.95
CA LYS A 179 10.62 16.62 -0.98
C LYS A 179 9.98 17.85 -1.62
N ARG A 180 10.51 18.32 -2.77
CA ARG A 180 9.92 19.46 -3.50
C ARG A 180 8.51 19.13 -4.01
N LEU A 181 8.30 17.91 -4.50
CA LEU A 181 6.98 17.46 -4.99
C LEU A 181 5.96 17.43 -3.84
N MET A 182 6.35 16.90 -2.68
CA MET A 182 5.53 16.90 -1.46
C MET A 182 5.17 18.33 -1.04
N GLN A 183 6.12 19.25 -1.04
CA GLN A 183 5.87 20.65 -0.67
C GLN A 183 4.85 21.35 -1.58
N LYS A 184 4.83 21.00 -2.87
CA LYS A 184 3.88 21.56 -3.83
C LYS A 184 2.47 20.98 -3.72
N GLY A 185 2.34 19.76 -3.22
CA GLY A 185 1.09 19.02 -3.25
C GLY A 185 0.69 18.68 -4.69
N CYS A 186 1.06 17.49 -5.15
CA CYS A 186 0.87 17.10 -6.56
C CYS A 186 -0.02 15.88 -6.69
N LEU A 187 -1.02 15.97 -7.55
CA LEU A 187 -1.77 14.83 -8.05
C LEU A 187 -1.03 14.26 -9.27
N LEU A 188 -0.68 12.97 -9.20
CA LEU A 188 -0.03 12.24 -10.28
C LEU A 188 -1.03 11.29 -10.92
N THR A 189 -1.13 11.31 -12.24
CA THR A 189 -1.80 10.26 -13.00
C THR A 189 -0.93 8.99 -12.99
N SER A 190 -1.52 7.85 -13.34
CA SER A 190 -0.77 6.59 -13.51
C SER A 190 0.39 6.76 -14.49
N GLN A 191 0.19 7.47 -15.59
CA GLN A 191 1.23 7.74 -16.57
C GLN A 191 2.37 8.57 -15.97
N LYS A 192 2.05 9.65 -15.23
CA LYS A 192 3.07 10.48 -14.57
C LYS A 192 3.84 9.71 -13.51
N ALA A 193 3.16 8.87 -12.74
CA ALA A 193 3.80 7.99 -11.75
C ALA A 193 4.75 6.98 -12.40
N LYS A 194 4.40 6.44 -13.59
CA LYS A 194 5.27 5.55 -14.38
C LYS A 194 6.50 6.31 -14.91
N GLU A 195 6.37 7.51 -15.42
CA GLU A 195 7.49 8.35 -15.86
C GLU A 195 8.48 8.68 -14.73
N LEU A 196 7.97 8.81 -13.50
CA LEU A 196 8.80 9.02 -12.30
C LEU A 196 9.44 7.72 -11.77
N GLY A 197 9.06 6.55 -12.29
CA GLY A 197 9.51 5.24 -11.84
C GLY A 197 8.82 4.76 -10.56
N LEU A 198 7.84 5.48 -10.04
CA LEU A 198 7.01 5.03 -8.90
C LEU A 198 6.18 3.82 -9.29
N VAL A 199 5.65 3.78 -10.49
CA VAL A 199 4.90 2.68 -11.10
C VAL A 199 5.78 1.99 -12.13
N ASN A 200 5.83 0.66 -12.11
CA ASN A 200 6.54 -0.14 -13.12
C ASN A 200 5.70 -0.33 -14.38
N ASP A 201 4.40 -0.58 -14.21
CA ASP A 201 3.50 -0.82 -15.33
C ASP A 201 2.08 -0.29 -15.11
N ILE A 202 1.39 -0.01 -16.22
CA ILE A 202 -0.03 0.36 -16.24
C ILE A 202 -0.76 -0.79 -16.91
N SER A 203 -1.59 -1.49 -16.13
CA SER A 203 -2.35 -2.64 -16.63
C SER A 203 -3.68 -2.18 -17.21
N GLU A 204 -3.93 -2.53 -18.46
CA GLU A 204 -5.24 -2.33 -19.07
C GLU A 204 -6.22 -3.41 -18.62
N PHE A 205 -7.50 -3.07 -18.57
CA PHE A 205 -8.57 -4.04 -18.36
C PHE A 205 -8.60 -5.01 -19.55
N LYS A 206 -8.53 -6.30 -19.28
CA LYS A 206 -8.77 -7.36 -20.26
C LYS A 206 -10.21 -7.80 -20.19
#